data_f30f665f908edbf42ba1d968a8b21354
#
_entry.id   f30f665f908edbf42ba1d968a8b21354
#
_cell.length_a   1.000
_cell.length_b   1.000
_cell.length_c   1.000
_cell.angle_alpha   90.00
_cell.angle_beta   90.00
_cell.angle_gamma   90.00
#
_symmetry.space_group_name_H-M   'P 1'
#
loop_
_entity.id
_entity.type
_entity.pdbx_description
1 polymer ?
#
loop_
_entity_poly.entity_id
_entity_poly.type
_entity_poly.pdbx_seq_one_letter_code
_entity_poly.pdbx_strand_id
1 'polypeptide(L)'
;RCAVVIPYDPARDEIVVIRQFRVGAALATSNAAPLELPAGGVDEGEDPAAAAARELREETGLAALAVSHVFTTLSSPGLTDEAAMMFLAVVDASALGGVGGKADEDEDILPIRAPVEALIAAVDENRIENGFLVCATHWFARHGRSRARLLADSITQDPA
;
A
#
# COMPACT_ATOMS: atom_id res chain seq x y z
N ARG A 1 -15.04 -5.45 -1.33
CA ARG A 1 -13.60 -5.84 -1.34
C ARG A 1 -12.79 -4.60 -1.63
N CYS A 2 -11.61 -4.49 -1.02
CA CYS A 2 -10.63 -3.47 -1.38
C CYS A 2 -9.27 -4.12 -1.67
N ALA A 3 -8.50 -3.50 -2.57
CA ALA A 3 -7.11 -3.83 -2.84
C ALA A 3 -6.23 -2.86 -2.05
N VAL A 4 -5.30 -3.41 -1.26
CA VAL A 4 -4.32 -2.63 -0.49
C VAL A 4 -2.94 -2.99 -0.99
N VAL A 5 -2.12 -2.00 -1.31
CA VAL A 5 -0.83 -2.22 -1.98
C VAL A 5 0.33 -1.94 -1.05
N ILE A 6 1.32 -2.81 -1.05
CA ILE A 6 2.63 -2.62 -0.44
C ILE A 6 3.63 -2.27 -1.56
N PRO A 7 3.79 -1.00 -1.92
CA PRO A 7 4.69 -0.60 -3.00
C PRO A 7 6.12 -0.58 -2.47
N TYR A 8 6.94 -1.50 -2.95
CA TYR A 8 8.31 -1.66 -2.50
C TYR A 8 9.32 -1.40 -3.60
N ASP A 9 10.29 -0.53 -3.33
CA ASP A 9 11.46 -0.30 -4.18
C ASP A 9 12.65 -1.09 -3.66
N PRO A 10 13.06 -2.18 -4.34
CA PRO A 10 14.17 -3.01 -3.89
C PRO A 10 15.55 -2.35 -4.04
N ALA A 11 15.68 -1.33 -4.90
CA ALA A 11 16.95 -0.62 -5.10
C ALA A 11 17.25 0.34 -3.93
N ARG A 12 16.18 0.83 -3.26
CA ARG A 12 16.28 1.78 -2.15
C ARG A 12 15.97 1.18 -0.79
N ASP A 13 15.40 -0.01 -0.78
CA ASP A 13 14.83 -0.66 0.42
C ASP A 13 13.79 0.23 1.10
N GLU A 14 12.87 0.79 0.28
CA GLU A 14 11.82 1.71 0.71
C GLU A 14 10.43 1.17 0.35
N ILE A 15 9.46 1.44 1.23
CA ILE A 15 8.03 1.27 0.94
C ILE A 15 7.42 2.66 0.74
N VAL A 16 6.55 2.79 -0.27
CA VAL A 16 5.77 4.02 -0.44
C VAL A 16 4.48 3.92 0.38
N VAL A 17 4.29 4.87 1.27
CA VAL A 17 3.09 5.05 2.08
C VAL A 17 2.41 6.36 1.69
N ILE A 18 1.19 6.56 2.10
CA ILE A 18 0.42 7.78 1.83
C ILE A 18 -0.06 8.43 3.12
N ARG A 19 -0.38 9.73 3.03
CA ARG A 19 -1.20 10.45 4.01
C ARG A 19 -2.40 11.06 3.34
N GLN A 20 -3.56 10.87 3.95
CA GLN A 20 -4.82 11.45 3.52
C GLN A 20 -5.65 11.80 4.76
N PHE A 21 -6.43 12.87 4.70
CA PHE A 21 -7.37 13.19 5.76
C PHE A 21 -8.44 12.10 5.90
N ARG A 22 -8.65 11.63 7.13
CA ARG A 22 -9.68 10.63 7.46
C ARG A 22 -10.54 11.15 8.62
N VAL A 23 -11.79 11.45 8.33
CA VAL A 23 -12.73 11.93 9.36
C VAL A 23 -12.86 10.99 10.56
N GLY A 24 -12.86 9.67 10.31
CA GLY A 24 -12.89 8.66 11.38
C GLY A 24 -11.67 8.73 12.29
N ALA A 25 -10.48 8.91 11.73
CA ALA A 25 -9.25 9.09 12.49
C ALA A 25 -9.26 10.42 13.28
N ALA A 26 -9.72 11.51 12.66
CA ALA A 26 -9.86 12.81 13.32
C ALA A 26 -10.80 12.78 14.53
N LEU A 27 -11.83 11.92 14.51
CA LEU A 27 -12.76 11.75 15.61
C LEU A 27 -12.25 10.79 16.69
N ALA A 28 -11.46 9.78 16.31
CA ALA A 28 -11.01 8.73 17.22
C ALA A 28 -9.66 9.03 17.87
N THR A 29 -8.79 9.79 17.20
CA THR A 29 -7.42 10.07 17.64
C THR A 29 -7.07 11.56 17.47
N SER A 30 -5.87 11.95 17.87
CA SER A 30 -5.35 13.30 17.61
C SER A 30 -4.71 13.43 16.21
N ASN A 31 -4.65 12.34 15.42
CA ASN A 31 -4.01 12.28 14.13
C ASN A 31 -5.06 12.13 13.01
N ALA A 32 -5.45 13.25 12.41
CA ALA A 32 -6.45 13.28 11.35
C ALA A 32 -5.95 12.73 9.99
N ALA A 33 -4.65 12.54 9.82
CA ALA A 33 -4.04 12.04 8.59
C ALA A 33 -2.98 10.98 8.93
N PRO A 34 -3.41 9.77 9.35
CA PRO A 34 -2.48 8.67 9.64
C PRO A 34 -1.69 8.26 8.39
N LEU A 35 -0.56 7.60 8.62
CA LEU A 35 0.13 6.90 7.52
C LEU A 35 -0.67 5.67 7.13
N GLU A 36 -0.86 5.49 5.84
CA GLU A 36 -1.60 4.39 5.24
C GLU A 36 -0.85 3.78 4.06
N LEU A 37 -1.30 2.64 3.57
CA LEU A 37 -0.89 2.10 2.28
C LEU A 37 -1.87 2.59 1.20
N PRO A 38 -1.43 2.74 -0.06
CA PRO A 38 -2.34 2.95 -1.17
C PRO A 38 -3.41 1.85 -1.22
N ALA A 39 -4.68 2.25 -1.35
CA ALA A 39 -5.80 1.30 -1.27
C ALA A 39 -7.09 1.87 -1.84
N GLY A 40 -7.84 1.03 -2.54
CA GLY A 40 -9.18 1.40 -2.98
C GLY A 40 -10.08 0.22 -3.34
N GLY A 41 -11.26 0.51 -3.83
CA GLY A 41 -12.27 -0.48 -4.17
C GLY A 41 -11.86 -1.35 -5.35
N VAL A 42 -12.32 -2.61 -5.32
CA VAL A 42 -12.26 -3.50 -6.48
C VAL A 42 -13.63 -3.44 -7.15
N ASP A 43 -13.69 -2.94 -8.37
CA ASP A 43 -14.94 -2.79 -9.12
C ASP A 43 -15.55 -4.15 -9.48
N GLU A 44 -16.85 -4.16 -9.80
CA GLU A 44 -17.54 -5.38 -10.21
C GLU A 44 -16.94 -5.94 -11.51
N GLY A 45 -16.41 -7.15 -11.44
CA GLY A 45 -15.74 -7.81 -12.57
C GLY A 45 -14.29 -7.40 -12.80
N GLU A 46 -13.75 -6.47 -12.01
CA GLU A 46 -12.33 -6.09 -12.07
C GLU A 46 -11.44 -7.19 -11.47
N ASP A 47 -10.31 -7.45 -12.10
CA ASP A 47 -9.27 -8.30 -11.51
C ASP A 47 -8.64 -7.56 -10.31
N PRO A 48 -8.60 -8.17 -9.11
CA PRO A 48 -8.06 -7.50 -7.93
C PRO A 48 -6.60 -7.04 -8.04
N ALA A 49 -5.77 -7.73 -8.84
CA ALA A 49 -4.40 -7.28 -9.07
C ALA A 49 -4.35 -6.06 -10.01
N ALA A 50 -5.27 -5.97 -10.96
CA ALA A 50 -5.43 -4.78 -11.80
C ALA A 50 -5.94 -3.59 -10.96
N ALA A 51 -6.91 -3.80 -10.05
CA ALA A 51 -7.34 -2.78 -9.10
C ALA A 51 -6.17 -2.27 -8.25
N ALA A 52 -5.34 -3.18 -7.70
CA ALA A 52 -4.16 -2.80 -6.93
C ALA A 52 -3.18 -1.92 -7.74
N ALA A 53 -2.93 -2.26 -9.00
CA ALA A 53 -2.05 -1.48 -9.86
C ALA A 53 -2.66 -0.10 -10.22
N ARG A 54 -3.98 -0.03 -10.41
CA ARG A 54 -4.72 1.21 -10.68
C ARG A 54 -4.67 2.15 -9.48
N GLU A 55 -5.02 1.67 -8.29
CA GLU A 55 -5.00 2.46 -7.05
C GLU A 55 -3.60 2.99 -6.73
N LEU A 56 -2.58 2.14 -6.84
CA LEU A 56 -1.19 2.57 -6.68
C LEU A 56 -0.87 3.76 -7.60
N ARG A 57 -1.28 3.69 -8.87
CA ARG A 57 -1.01 4.75 -9.84
C ARG A 57 -1.79 6.03 -9.55
N GLU A 58 -3.05 5.93 -9.17
CA GLU A 58 -3.93 7.05 -8.86
C GLU A 58 -3.45 7.82 -7.63
N GLU A 59 -3.09 7.11 -6.57
CA GLU A 59 -2.72 7.72 -5.30
C GLU A 59 -1.23 8.13 -5.20
N THR A 60 -0.34 7.51 -5.99
CA THR A 60 1.12 7.78 -5.89
C THR A 60 1.77 8.24 -7.18
N GLY A 61 1.10 8.08 -8.33
CA GLY A 61 1.68 8.30 -9.65
C GLY A 61 2.64 7.19 -10.09
N LEU A 62 2.92 6.19 -9.27
CA LEU A 62 3.86 5.11 -9.58
C LEU A 62 3.19 4.01 -10.41
N ALA A 63 3.92 3.51 -11.40
CA ALA A 63 3.55 2.29 -12.10
C ALA A 63 4.11 1.07 -11.36
N ALA A 64 3.28 0.04 -11.17
CA ALA A 64 3.76 -1.26 -10.72
C ALA A 64 4.55 -1.95 -11.83
N LEU A 65 5.76 -2.38 -11.54
CA LEU A 65 6.58 -3.22 -12.43
C LEU A 65 6.08 -4.67 -12.38
N ALA A 66 5.64 -5.12 -11.21
CA ALA A 66 4.94 -6.38 -11.00
C ALA A 66 4.07 -6.30 -9.75
N VAL A 67 2.98 -7.10 -9.72
CA VAL A 67 2.03 -7.17 -8.62
C VAL A 67 1.76 -8.63 -8.27
N SER A 68 1.68 -8.94 -6.98
CA SER A 68 1.30 -10.27 -6.50
C SER A 68 0.47 -10.18 -5.23
N HIS A 69 -0.64 -10.91 -5.18
CA HIS A 69 -1.42 -11.09 -3.95
C HIS A 69 -0.58 -11.82 -2.90
N VAL A 70 -0.64 -11.36 -1.66
CA VAL A 70 0.19 -11.92 -0.57
C VAL A 70 -0.64 -12.48 0.59
N PHE A 71 -1.71 -11.81 1.00
CA PHE A 71 -2.69 -12.31 1.97
C PHE A 71 -3.97 -11.46 1.93
N THR A 72 -5.02 -11.96 2.56
CA THR A 72 -6.28 -11.24 2.76
C THR A 72 -6.56 -11.13 4.25
N THR A 73 -7.08 -9.98 4.68
CA THR A 73 -7.52 -9.75 6.06
C THR A 73 -8.92 -9.13 6.08
N LEU A 74 -9.64 -9.35 7.16
CA LEU A 74 -10.92 -8.69 7.43
C LEU A 74 -10.63 -7.52 8.39
N SER A 75 -11.10 -6.31 8.05
CA SER A 75 -10.85 -5.12 8.86
C SER A 75 -11.52 -5.19 10.23
N SER A 76 -12.81 -5.50 10.26
CA SER A 76 -13.60 -5.62 11.48
C SER A 76 -14.85 -6.50 11.24
N PRO A 77 -14.71 -7.84 11.25
CA PRO A 77 -15.77 -8.75 10.80
C PRO A 77 -17.05 -8.72 11.66
N GLY A 78 -17.01 -8.08 12.82
CA GLY A 78 -18.20 -7.83 13.64
C GLY A 78 -18.98 -6.56 13.26
N LEU A 79 -18.43 -5.68 12.41
CA LEU A 79 -19.02 -4.39 12.05
C LEU A 79 -19.18 -4.20 10.55
N THR A 80 -18.36 -4.82 9.74
CA THR A 80 -18.32 -4.67 8.29
C THR A 80 -17.98 -5.99 7.62
N ASP A 81 -18.38 -6.15 6.37
CA ASP A 81 -18.03 -7.26 5.47
C ASP A 81 -16.77 -6.96 4.63
N GLU A 82 -16.02 -5.90 4.98
CA GLU A 82 -14.82 -5.52 4.26
C GLU A 82 -13.75 -6.60 4.33
N ALA A 83 -13.33 -7.05 3.14
CA ALA A 83 -12.19 -7.93 2.93
C ALA A 83 -11.10 -7.15 2.19
N ALA A 84 -10.00 -6.89 2.89
CA ALA A 84 -8.83 -6.22 2.34
C ALA A 84 -7.85 -7.25 1.77
N MET A 85 -7.64 -7.20 0.47
CA MET A 85 -6.71 -8.05 -0.27
C MET A 85 -5.38 -7.31 -0.36
N MET A 86 -4.33 -7.84 0.29
CA MET A 86 -3.00 -7.24 0.31
C MET A 86 -2.18 -7.70 -0.89
N PHE A 87 -1.60 -6.73 -1.60
CA PHE A 87 -0.75 -6.96 -2.77
C PHE A 87 0.65 -6.38 -2.53
N LEU A 88 1.68 -7.15 -2.86
CA LEU A 88 3.04 -6.63 -2.98
C LEU A 88 3.23 -6.13 -4.41
N ALA A 89 3.65 -4.88 -4.57
CA ALA A 89 4.03 -4.31 -5.85
C ALA A 89 5.52 -3.94 -5.86
N VAL A 90 6.25 -4.36 -6.87
CA VAL A 90 7.61 -3.86 -7.13
C VAL A 90 7.49 -2.55 -7.92
N VAL A 91 8.16 -1.50 -7.44
CA VAL A 91 8.12 -0.17 -8.04
C VAL A 91 9.51 0.45 -8.15
N ASP A 92 9.65 1.51 -8.97
CA ASP A 92 10.77 2.45 -8.92
C ASP A 92 10.29 3.74 -8.21
N ALA A 93 10.61 3.87 -6.94
CA ALA A 93 10.21 5.02 -6.13
C ALA A 93 11.01 6.31 -6.46
N SER A 94 12.00 6.26 -7.36
CA SER A 94 12.67 7.49 -7.85
C SER A 94 11.71 8.37 -8.65
N ALA A 95 10.70 7.76 -9.26
CA ALA A 95 9.68 8.44 -10.05
C ALA A 95 8.55 9.04 -9.18
N LEU A 96 8.62 8.91 -7.84
CA LEU A 96 7.59 9.44 -6.95
C LEU A 96 7.44 10.95 -7.15
N GLY A 97 6.24 11.35 -7.59
CA GLY A 97 5.87 12.74 -7.83
C GLY A 97 5.41 13.47 -6.56
N GLY A 98 4.73 14.57 -6.76
CA GLY A 98 4.12 15.39 -5.70
C GLY A 98 2.82 14.79 -5.14
N VAL A 99 1.78 15.63 -5.02
CA VAL A 99 0.45 15.23 -4.53
C VAL A 99 -0.20 14.23 -5.50
N GLY A 100 -0.73 13.13 -4.97
CA GLY A 100 -1.53 12.13 -5.66
C GLY A 100 -3.03 12.30 -5.36
N GLY A 101 -3.83 11.33 -5.82
CA GLY A 101 -5.29 11.33 -5.69
C GLY A 101 -6.00 11.88 -6.91
N LYS A 102 -7.31 11.66 -6.98
CA LYS A 102 -8.17 12.12 -8.06
C LYS A 102 -8.80 13.45 -7.72
N ALA A 103 -8.60 14.46 -8.57
CA ALA A 103 -9.16 15.80 -8.38
C ALA A 103 -10.71 15.83 -8.44
N ASP A 104 -11.31 14.87 -9.11
CA ASP A 104 -12.78 14.71 -9.22
C ASP A 104 -13.41 13.97 -8.02
N GLU A 105 -12.58 13.36 -7.17
CA GLU A 105 -13.01 12.71 -5.92
C GLU A 105 -12.64 13.55 -4.67
N ASP A 106 -12.18 14.80 -4.85
CA ASP A 106 -11.69 15.68 -3.76
C ASP A 106 -10.60 15.02 -2.88
N GLU A 107 -9.77 14.17 -3.48
CA GLU A 107 -8.69 13.50 -2.80
C GLU A 107 -7.41 14.34 -2.81
N ASP A 108 -6.89 14.59 -1.61
CA ASP A 108 -5.59 15.23 -1.38
C ASP A 108 -4.67 14.21 -0.67
N ILE A 109 -3.91 13.49 -1.48
CA ILE A 109 -3.06 12.40 -1.04
C ILE A 109 -1.59 12.78 -1.15
N LEU A 110 -0.85 12.66 -0.05
CA LEU A 110 0.58 12.89 0.02
C LEU A 110 1.33 11.56 0.04
N PRO A 111 1.93 11.11 -1.08
CA PRO A 111 2.77 9.94 -1.09
C PRO A 111 4.15 10.21 -0.47
N ILE A 112 4.67 9.26 0.30
CA ILE A 112 5.90 9.40 1.08
C ILE A 112 6.73 8.13 0.94
N ARG A 113 8.03 8.27 0.68
CA ARG A 113 9.00 7.16 0.76
C ARG A 113 9.40 6.92 2.21
N ALA A 114 9.26 5.69 2.66
CA ALA A 114 9.62 5.26 4.00
C ALA A 114 10.68 4.15 3.91
N PRO A 115 11.89 4.35 4.45
CA PRO A 115 12.85 3.25 4.61
C PRO A 115 12.21 2.11 5.40
N VAL A 116 12.38 0.88 4.94
CA VAL A 116 11.73 -0.30 5.55
C VAL A 116 12.02 -0.40 7.04
N GLU A 117 13.28 -0.21 7.46
CA GLU A 117 13.65 -0.30 8.87
C GLU A 117 13.02 0.82 9.72
N ALA A 118 12.86 2.02 9.14
CA ALA A 118 12.18 3.12 9.84
C ALA A 118 10.68 2.85 10.02
N LEU A 119 10.04 2.19 9.04
CA LEU A 119 8.64 1.80 9.13
C LEU A 119 8.44 0.69 10.17
N ILE A 120 9.32 -0.32 10.19
CA ILE A 120 9.32 -1.39 11.21
C ILE A 120 9.47 -0.78 12.60
N ALA A 121 10.46 0.08 12.80
CA ALA A 121 10.66 0.76 14.09
C ALA A 121 9.45 1.61 14.51
N ALA A 122 8.80 2.28 13.55
CA ALA A 122 7.59 3.07 13.85
C ALA A 122 6.41 2.20 14.30
N VAL A 123 6.27 0.99 13.75
CA VAL A 123 5.25 0.01 14.18
C VAL A 123 5.60 -0.55 15.57
N ASP A 124 6.85 -0.95 15.80
CA ASP A 124 7.30 -1.51 17.09
C ASP A 124 7.18 -0.48 18.23
N GLU A 125 7.36 0.81 17.94
CA GLU A 125 7.20 1.93 18.88
C GLU A 125 5.75 2.41 19.00
N ASN A 126 4.78 1.71 18.39
CA ASN A 126 3.36 2.06 18.41
C ASN A 126 3.05 3.49 17.90
N ARG A 127 3.77 3.92 16.85
CA ARG A 127 3.57 5.23 16.19
C ARG A 127 2.71 5.15 14.92
N ILE A 128 2.29 3.94 14.53
CA ILE A 128 1.42 3.68 13.39
C ILE A 128 0.05 3.23 13.89
N GLU A 129 -1.01 3.95 13.48
CA GLU A 129 -2.38 3.72 13.93
C GLU A 129 -3.22 2.94 12.90
N ASN A 130 -2.84 2.95 11.61
CA ASN A 130 -3.57 2.24 10.57
C ASN A 130 -3.30 0.73 10.64
N GLY A 131 -4.35 -0.05 10.87
CA GLY A 131 -4.25 -1.50 11.07
C GLY A 131 -3.72 -2.26 9.85
N PHE A 132 -4.06 -1.84 8.62
CA PHE A 132 -3.55 -2.45 7.40
C PHE A 132 -2.04 -2.23 7.26
N LEU A 133 -1.57 -1.02 7.55
CA LEU A 133 -0.14 -0.71 7.50
C LEU A 133 0.64 -1.49 8.57
N VAL A 134 0.08 -1.65 9.79
CA VAL A 134 0.69 -2.47 10.85
C VAL A 134 0.81 -3.94 10.39
N CYS A 135 -0.30 -4.54 9.91
CA CYS A 135 -0.30 -5.92 9.41
C CYS A 135 0.69 -6.11 8.26
N ALA A 136 0.67 -5.21 7.29
CA ALA A 136 1.54 -5.24 6.12
C ALA A 136 3.02 -5.12 6.50
N THR A 137 3.36 -4.23 7.43
CA THR A 137 4.74 -4.03 7.91
C THR A 137 5.25 -5.29 8.63
N HIS A 138 4.46 -5.90 9.50
CA HIS A 138 4.84 -7.16 10.16
C HIS A 138 5.00 -8.33 9.18
N TRP A 139 4.13 -8.41 8.16
CA TRP A 139 4.29 -9.40 7.11
C TRP A 139 5.56 -9.12 6.29
N PHE A 140 5.78 -7.86 5.90
CA PHE A 140 6.90 -7.45 5.07
C PHE A 140 8.24 -7.70 5.76
N ALA A 141 8.36 -7.42 7.05
CA ALA A 141 9.56 -7.65 7.84
C ALA A 141 10.06 -9.11 7.77
N ARG A 142 9.14 -10.08 7.61
CA ARG A 142 9.48 -11.52 7.54
C ARG A 142 9.63 -12.03 6.12
N HIS A 143 8.84 -11.52 5.17
CA HIS A 143 8.67 -12.14 3.87
C HIS A 143 8.89 -11.17 2.70
N GLY A 144 8.75 -9.86 2.92
CA GLY A 144 8.62 -8.87 1.86
C GLY A 144 9.80 -8.86 0.89
N ARG A 145 11.02 -8.70 1.40
CA ARG A 145 12.23 -8.62 0.57
C ARG A 145 12.45 -9.87 -0.28
N SER A 146 12.24 -11.06 0.29
CA SER A 146 12.38 -12.32 -0.44
C SER A 146 11.29 -12.50 -1.50
N ARG A 147 10.05 -12.13 -1.17
CA ARG A 147 8.94 -12.20 -2.11
C ARG A 147 9.07 -11.19 -3.25
N ALA A 148 9.52 -9.97 -2.94
CA ALA A 148 9.78 -8.95 -3.95
C ALA A 148 10.89 -9.38 -4.94
N ARG A 149 11.94 -10.03 -4.45
CA ARG A 149 13.00 -10.58 -5.30
C ARG A 149 12.45 -11.61 -6.27
N LEU A 150 11.70 -12.60 -5.77
CA LEU A 150 11.07 -13.63 -6.61
C LEU A 150 10.12 -13.00 -7.65
N LEU A 151 9.37 -11.98 -7.24
CA LEU A 151 8.45 -11.27 -8.12
C LEU A 151 9.20 -10.49 -9.22
N ALA A 152 10.31 -9.83 -8.89
CA ALA A 152 11.15 -9.13 -9.86
C ALA A 152 11.83 -10.09 -10.84
N ASP A 153 12.30 -11.26 -10.36
CA ASP A 153 12.92 -12.28 -11.20
C ASP A 153 11.93 -12.84 -12.24
N SER A 154 10.64 -12.92 -11.91
CA SER A 154 9.61 -13.41 -12.86
C SER A 154 9.40 -12.48 -14.06
N ILE A 155 9.62 -11.16 -13.91
CA ILE A 155 9.54 -10.20 -15.01
C ILE A 155 10.67 -10.39 -16.02
N THR A 156 11.85 -10.77 -15.54
CA THR A 156 13.05 -10.91 -16.39
C THR A 156 13.07 -12.22 -17.19
N GLN A 157 12.24 -13.20 -16.81
CA GLN A 157 12.19 -14.52 -17.44
C GLN A 157 11.10 -14.66 -18.51
N ASP A 158 10.16 -13.74 -18.61
CA ASP A 158 9.11 -13.70 -19.62
C ASP A 158 9.13 -12.37 -20.39
N PRO A 159 10.13 -12.16 -21.29
CA PRO A 159 10.15 -11.02 -22.18
C PRO A 159 9.08 -11.27 -23.26
N ALA A 160 7.92 -10.59 -23.18
CA ALA A 160 6.86 -10.61 -24.19
C ALA A 160 7.35 -10.23 -25.58
#